data_d854e7e3027c709e51ac9911f0df0fe6
#
_entry.id   d854e7e3027c709e51ac9911f0df0fe6
#
_cell.length_a   1.000
_cell.length_b   1.000
_cell.length_c   1.000
_cell.angle_alpha   90.00
_cell.angle_beta   90.00
_cell.angle_gamma   90.00
#
_symmetry.space_group_name_H-M   'P 1'
#
loop_
_entity.id
_entity.type
_entity.pdbx_description
1 polymer ?
#
loop_
_entity_poly.entity_id
_entity_poly.type
_entity_poly.pdbx_seq_one_letter_code
_entity_poly.pdbx_strand_id
1 'polypeptide(L)'
;METVSFNQALAAAREQSDYIEDGTFAKDCVCGADASKIECKNSTFKDCTFTDCRFAWASFYECTFEDCVFSGCAFTDAFFRNAKLSRCQCDGCNFSGSHMRDSILFHSGFRYATFHKGVWNRVTLDNSNFKEAALTEMRLTKPVFKKTDFTGADFFKTPLKGLDLCDCVIDGIAVSDTCAELRGVKITAEQAPTVARLIGVRIV
;
A
#
# COMPACT_ATOMS: atom_id res chain seq x y z
N MET A 1 -21.42 -10.01 24.52
CA MET A 1 -20.89 -8.64 24.39
C MET A 1 -21.29 -8.18 22.99
N GLU A 2 -22.08 -7.12 22.89
CA GLU A 2 -22.37 -6.53 21.58
C GLU A 2 -21.04 -6.02 20.99
N THR A 3 -20.73 -6.44 19.79
CA THR A 3 -19.57 -5.94 19.05
C THR A 3 -19.90 -4.55 18.55
N VAL A 4 -19.20 -3.54 19.04
CA VAL A 4 -19.34 -2.16 18.55
C VAL A 4 -18.86 -2.11 17.11
N SER A 5 -19.66 -1.58 16.17
CA SER A 5 -19.24 -1.41 14.79
C SER A 5 -18.23 -0.27 14.64
N PHE A 6 -17.44 -0.29 13.55
CA PHE A 6 -16.51 0.80 13.26
C PHE A 6 -17.21 2.17 13.16
N ASN A 7 -18.41 2.23 12.56
CA ASN A 7 -19.17 3.48 12.49
C ASN A 7 -19.58 4.01 13.88
N GLN A 8 -19.96 3.14 14.81
CA GLN A 8 -20.28 3.53 16.18
C GLN A 8 -19.01 4.01 16.92
N ALA A 9 -17.90 3.28 16.78
CA ALA A 9 -16.62 3.67 17.36
C ALA A 9 -16.13 5.01 16.79
N LEU A 10 -16.25 5.22 15.47
CA LEU A 10 -15.91 6.47 14.80
C LEU A 10 -16.75 7.64 15.31
N ALA A 11 -18.06 7.45 15.45
CA ALA A 11 -18.96 8.49 15.98
C ALA A 11 -18.59 8.86 17.41
N ALA A 12 -18.35 7.88 18.28
CA ALA A 12 -17.92 8.12 19.65
C ALA A 12 -16.55 8.82 19.74
N ALA A 13 -15.60 8.44 18.88
CA ALA A 13 -14.29 9.07 18.80
C ALA A 13 -14.40 10.54 18.40
N ARG A 14 -15.28 10.89 17.45
CA ARG A 14 -15.52 12.27 17.00
C ARG A 14 -16.02 13.21 18.12
N GLU A 15 -16.75 12.65 19.07
CA GLU A 15 -17.25 13.43 20.23
C GLU A 15 -16.17 13.67 21.30
N GLN A 16 -15.06 12.92 21.29
CA GLN A 16 -14.06 12.96 22.35
C GLN A 16 -12.70 13.47 21.86
N SER A 17 -12.02 12.72 21.01
CA SER A 17 -10.61 13.00 20.71
C SER A 17 -10.12 12.51 19.36
N ASP A 18 -11.01 12.08 18.46
CA ASP A 18 -10.66 11.43 17.19
C ASP A 18 -9.76 10.18 17.36
N TYR A 19 -9.91 9.43 18.47
CA TYR A 19 -9.03 8.35 18.87
C TYR A 19 -9.77 7.05 19.16
N ILE A 20 -9.31 5.95 18.57
CA ILE A 20 -9.80 4.59 18.79
C ILE A 20 -8.63 3.71 19.23
N GLU A 21 -8.67 3.15 20.43
CA GLU A 21 -7.66 2.22 20.92
C GLU A 21 -8.27 0.86 21.25
N ASP A 22 -7.50 -0.20 20.99
CA ASP A 22 -7.87 -1.60 21.28
C ASP A 22 -9.18 -2.04 20.60
N GLY A 23 -9.57 -1.36 19.50
CA GLY A 23 -10.78 -1.68 18.76
C GLY A 23 -10.69 -3.05 18.06
N THR A 24 -11.78 -3.81 18.12
CA THR A 24 -11.91 -5.05 17.36
C THR A 24 -13.17 -5.00 16.52
N PHE A 25 -12.97 -4.93 15.20
CA PHE A 25 -14.04 -4.80 14.21
C PHE A 25 -14.03 -6.04 13.33
N ALA A 26 -15.16 -6.71 13.21
CA ALA A 26 -15.26 -7.91 12.40
C ALA A 26 -16.53 -7.92 11.57
N LYS A 27 -16.38 -8.23 10.28
CA LYS A 27 -17.49 -8.32 9.32
C LYS A 27 -18.32 -7.03 9.17
N ASP A 28 -17.70 -5.89 9.47
CA ASP A 28 -18.34 -4.59 9.30
C ASP A 28 -18.42 -4.21 7.82
N CYS A 29 -19.58 -3.65 7.43
CA CYS A 29 -19.78 -3.04 6.13
C CYS A 29 -19.94 -1.53 6.32
N VAL A 30 -18.93 -0.78 5.91
CA VAL A 30 -18.85 0.68 6.09
C VAL A 30 -18.87 1.35 4.72
N CYS A 31 -19.82 2.24 4.50
CA CYS A 31 -19.96 2.95 3.22
C CYS A 31 -19.97 4.46 3.43
N GLY A 32 -19.17 5.18 2.63
CA GLY A 32 -19.11 6.64 2.59
C GLY A 32 -18.66 7.31 3.89
N ALA A 33 -18.05 6.57 4.81
CA ALA A 33 -17.62 7.14 6.08
C ALA A 33 -16.44 8.11 5.89
N ASP A 34 -16.51 9.26 6.55
CA ASP A 34 -15.35 10.16 6.69
C ASP A 34 -14.64 9.89 8.01
N ALA A 35 -13.58 9.09 7.92
CA ALA A 35 -12.64 8.78 9.00
C ALA A 35 -11.33 9.58 8.85
N SER A 36 -11.38 10.75 8.20
CA SER A 36 -10.20 11.60 8.05
C SER A 36 -9.68 12.04 9.42
N LYS A 37 -8.36 12.05 9.59
CA LYS A 37 -7.64 12.42 10.82
C LYS A 37 -7.92 11.52 12.03
N ILE A 38 -8.68 10.43 11.89
CA ILE A 38 -8.85 9.48 13.00
C ILE A 38 -7.50 8.85 13.35
N GLU A 39 -7.24 8.66 14.62
CA GLU A 39 -6.13 7.86 15.09
C GLU A 39 -6.64 6.52 15.62
N CYS A 40 -6.22 5.43 14.96
CA CYS A 40 -6.47 4.07 15.41
C CYS A 40 -5.17 3.47 15.94
N LYS A 41 -5.19 2.94 17.15
CA LYS A 41 -4.05 2.27 17.76
C LYS A 41 -4.42 0.89 18.27
N ASN A 42 -3.50 -0.06 18.11
CA ASN A 42 -3.64 -1.45 18.55
C ASN A 42 -5.00 -2.08 18.17
N SER A 43 -5.52 -1.72 17.01
CA SER A 43 -6.87 -2.11 16.59
C SER A 43 -6.84 -3.16 15.48
N THR A 44 -7.82 -4.05 15.50
CA THR A 44 -7.94 -5.15 14.54
C THR A 44 -9.21 -5.00 13.72
N PHE A 45 -9.04 -5.11 12.40
CA PHE A 45 -10.12 -5.12 11.41
C PHE A 45 -10.08 -6.46 10.70
N LYS A 46 -11.13 -7.25 10.80
CA LYS A 46 -11.19 -8.58 10.20
C LYS A 46 -12.46 -8.76 9.38
N ASP A 47 -12.31 -9.29 8.15
CA ASP A 47 -13.43 -9.53 7.23
C ASP A 47 -14.29 -8.26 6.98
N CYS A 48 -13.71 -7.06 7.12
CA CYS A 48 -14.45 -5.80 6.97
C CYS A 48 -14.44 -5.32 5.52
N THR A 49 -15.55 -4.68 5.12
CA THR A 49 -15.68 -4.04 3.81
C THR A 49 -15.87 -2.54 3.98
N PHE A 50 -14.99 -1.77 3.35
CA PHE A 50 -15.04 -0.31 3.30
C PHE A 50 -15.27 0.13 1.86
N THR A 51 -16.34 0.88 1.60
CA THR A 51 -16.66 1.39 0.28
C THR A 51 -16.76 2.91 0.31
N ASP A 52 -16.04 3.58 -0.61
CA ASP A 52 -16.02 5.04 -0.76
C ASP A 52 -15.70 5.79 0.55
N CYS A 53 -14.88 5.18 1.42
CA CYS A 53 -14.51 5.76 2.69
C CYS A 53 -13.27 6.66 2.55
N ARG A 54 -13.24 7.73 3.36
CA ARG A 54 -12.13 8.67 3.41
C ARG A 54 -11.34 8.49 4.69
N PHE A 55 -10.04 8.20 4.57
CA PHE A 55 -9.06 8.06 5.64
C PHE A 55 -7.91 9.08 5.47
N ALA A 56 -8.22 10.27 4.94
CA ALA A 56 -7.20 11.28 4.71
C ALA A 56 -6.60 11.74 6.05
N TRP A 57 -5.25 11.75 6.15
CA TRP A 57 -4.51 12.08 7.37
C TRP A 57 -4.80 11.16 8.57
N ALA A 58 -5.49 10.04 8.35
CA ALA A 58 -5.71 9.06 9.40
C ALA A 58 -4.40 8.38 9.80
N SER A 59 -4.32 7.96 11.06
CA SER A 59 -3.14 7.29 11.61
C SER A 59 -3.51 5.89 12.10
N PHE A 60 -2.75 4.89 11.65
CA PHE A 60 -2.92 3.49 12.01
C PHE A 60 -1.64 2.98 12.68
N TYR A 61 -1.61 2.97 14.01
CA TYR A 61 -0.47 2.50 14.79
C TYR A 61 -0.75 1.09 15.33
N GLU A 62 0.12 0.15 15.02
CA GLU A 62 0.00 -1.24 15.50
C GLU A 62 -1.34 -1.90 15.10
N CYS A 63 -1.93 -1.43 14.00
CA CYS A 63 -3.20 -1.94 13.51
C CYS A 63 -3.01 -3.15 12.59
N THR A 64 -3.96 -4.09 12.68
CA THR A 64 -4.03 -5.25 11.80
C THR A 64 -5.31 -5.20 10.96
N PHE A 65 -5.14 -5.34 9.65
CA PHE A 65 -6.22 -5.52 8.70
C PHE A 65 -6.09 -6.93 8.11
N GLU A 66 -7.07 -7.77 8.31
CA GLU A 66 -7.10 -9.15 7.85
C GLU A 66 -8.35 -9.41 7.03
N ASP A 67 -8.16 -9.94 5.80
CA ASP A 67 -9.27 -10.27 4.89
C ASP A 67 -10.22 -9.09 4.62
N CYS A 68 -9.69 -7.85 4.63
CA CYS A 68 -10.49 -6.64 4.43
C CYS A 68 -10.54 -6.24 2.95
N VAL A 69 -11.67 -5.63 2.56
CA VAL A 69 -11.88 -5.07 1.22
C VAL A 69 -12.04 -3.57 1.32
N PHE A 70 -11.24 -2.84 0.54
CA PHE A 70 -11.33 -1.40 0.39
C PHE A 70 -11.64 -1.09 -1.08
N SER A 71 -12.81 -0.52 -1.33
CA SER A 71 -13.27 -0.13 -2.68
C SER A 71 -13.50 1.37 -2.73
N GLY A 72 -12.86 2.08 -3.67
CA GLY A 72 -12.98 3.54 -3.80
C GLY A 72 -12.45 4.32 -2.59
N CYS A 73 -11.66 3.70 -1.71
CA CYS A 73 -11.19 4.35 -0.49
C CYS A 73 -9.97 5.23 -0.72
N ALA A 74 -9.90 6.34 0.04
CA ALA A 74 -8.79 7.29 -0.02
C ALA A 74 -8.02 7.33 1.31
N PHE A 75 -6.74 6.98 1.26
CA PHE A 75 -5.75 7.04 2.36
C PHE A 75 -4.71 8.15 2.11
N THR A 76 -5.15 9.26 1.52
CA THR A 76 -4.25 10.37 1.17
C THR A 76 -3.60 10.92 2.44
N ASP A 77 -2.27 11.05 2.41
CA ASP A 77 -1.46 11.51 3.55
C ASP A 77 -1.68 10.71 4.85
N ALA A 78 -2.19 9.49 4.77
CA ALA A 78 -2.39 8.63 5.94
C ALA A 78 -1.07 8.05 6.46
N PHE A 79 -1.03 7.73 7.76
CA PHE A 79 0.14 7.22 8.45
C PHE A 79 -0.10 5.78 8.91
N PHE A 80 0.83 4.89 8.56
CA PHE A 80 0.83 3.49 8.98
C PHE A 80 2.15 3.19 9.70
N ARG A 81 2.10 2.80 10.94
CA ARG A 81 3.28 2.40 11.70
C ARG A 81 3.06 1.08 12.40
N ASN A 82 3.97 0.12 12.18
CA ASN A 82 3.83 -1.25 12.66
C ASN A 82 2.49 -1.88 12.24
N ALA A 83 1.95 -1.43 11.10
CA ALA A 83 0.67 -1.92 10.60
C ALA A 83 0.85 -3.17 9.73
N LYS A 84 -0.13 -4.06 9.77
CA LYS A 84 -0.17 -5.26 8.96
C LYS A 84 -1.44 -5.30 8.13
N LEU A 85 -1.28 -5.38 6.81
CA LEU A 85 -2.36 -5.66 5.87
C LEU A 85 -2.16 -7.08 5.34
N SER A 86 -3.06 -7.97 5.65
CA SER A 86 -2.97 -9.39 5.30
C SER A 86 -4.20 -9.83 4.54
N ARG A 87 -4.01 -10.34 3.32
CA ARG A 87 -5.09 -10.77 2.41
C ARG A 87 -6.15 -9.68 2.15
N CYS A 88 -5.70 -8.42 2.14
CA CYS A 88 -6.57 -7.29 1.87
C CYS A 88 -6.68 -7.02 0.37
N GLN A 89 -7.81 -6.46 -0.06
CA GLN A 89 -8.05 -5.96 -1.41
C GLN A 89 -8.13 -4.43 -1.35
N CYS A 90 -7.16 -3.76 -1.94
CA CYS A 90 -7.06 -2.29 -1.98
C CYS A 90 -6.90 -1.80 -3.43
N ASP A 91 -7.48 -2.55 -4.39
CA ASP A 91 -7.36 -2.25 -5.80
C ASP A 91 -7.99 -0.87 -6.10
N GLY A 92 -7.27 -0.02 -6.83
CA GLY A 92 -7.70 1.34 -7.17
C GLY A 92 -7.75 2.33 -6.01
N CYS A 93 -7.35 1.95 -4.81
CA CYS A 93 -7.31 2.88 -3.67
C CYS A 93 -6.24 3.96 -3.82
N ASN A 94 -6.47 5.12 -3.22
CA ASN A 94 -5.55 6.25 -3.26
C ASN A 94 -4.75 6.35 -1.95
N PHE A 95 -3.45 6.03 -2.03
CA PHE A 95 -2.46 6.17 -0.95
C PHE A 95 -1.47 7.32 -1.21
N SER A 96 -1.82 8.30 -2.04
CA SER A 96 -0.91 9.42 -2.34
C SER A 96 -0.47 10.14 -1.07
N GLY A 97 0.81 10.47 -0.98
CA GLY A 97 1.39 11.13 0.20
C GLY A 97 1.46 10.27 1.47
N SER A 98 0.95 9.03 1.43
CA SER A 98 0.92 8.20 2.64
C SER A 98 2.33 7.84 3.14
N HIS A 99 2.44 7.70 4.45
CA HIS A 99 3.66 7.31 5.14
C HIS A 99 3.49 5.92 5.75
N MET A 100 4.30 4.97 5.33
CA MET A 100 4.33 3.64 5.91
C MET A 100 5.69 3.37 6.57
N ARG A 101 5.68 2.93 7.81
CA ARG A 101 6.88 2.61 8.56
C ARG A 101 6.73 1.29 9.30
N ASP A 102 7.76 0.43 9.20
CA ASP A 102 7.80 -0.86 9.89
C ASP A 102 6.54 -1.72 9.63
N SER A 103 5.97 -1.62 8.41
CA SER A 103 4.67 -2.20 8.07
C SER A 103 4.81 -3.33 7.05
N ILE A 104 3.85 -4.24 7.05
CA ILE A 104 3.86 -5.44 6.22
C ILE A 104 2.59 -5.49 5.38
N LEU A 105 2.75 -5.65 4.06
CA LEU A 105 1.68 -5.90 3.11
C LEU A 105 1.86 -7.35 2.61
N PHE A 106 0.99 -8.24 3.06
CA PHE A 106 1.12 -9.68 2.86
C PHE A 106 -0.07 -10.26 2.11
N HIS A 107 0.16 -10.97 0.99
CA HIS A 107 -0.86 -11.57 0.16
C HIS A 107 -2.00 -10.62 -0.24
N SER A 108 -1.69 -9.34 -0.46
CA SER A 108 -2.70 -8.29 -0.64
C SER A 108 -2.67 -7.70 -2.05
N GLY A 109 -3.84 -7.26 -2.53
CA GLY A 109 -4.03 -6.64 -3.84
C GLY A 109 -4.00 -5.12 -3.75
N PHE A 110 -3.21 -4.50 -4.63
CA PHE A 110 -3.07 -3.06 -4.81
C PHE A 110 -3.04 -2.71 -6.31
N ARG A 111 -3.77 -3.46 -7.14
CA ARG A 111 -3.81 -3.19 -8.57
C ARG A 111 -4.41 -1.80 -8.81
N TYR A 112 -3.80 -1.03 -9.73
CA TYR A 112 -4.24 0.33 -10.05
C TYR A 112 -4.24 1.29 -8.86
N ALA A 113 -3.69 0.92 -7.71
CA ALA A 113 -3.59 1.79 -6.55
C ALA A 113 -2.53 2.89 -6.78
N THR A 114 -2.75 4.05 -6.19
CA THR A 114 -1.83 5.20 -6.33
C THR A 114 -1.08 5.44 -5.03
N PHE A 115 0.27 5.46 -5.13
CA PHE A 115 1.19 5.76 -4.02
C PHE A 115 2.06 6.99 -4.33
N HIS A 116 1.56 7.91 -5.16
CA HIS A 116 2.31 9.10 -5.56
C HIS A 116 2.86 9.87 -4.35
N LYS A 117 4.17 10.19 -4.36
CA LYS A 117 4.88 10.88 -3.27
C LYS A 117 4.82 10.18 -1.90
N GLY A 118 4.48 8.89 -1.88
CA GLY A 118 4.48 8.10 -0.65
C GLY A 118 5.88 7.94 -0.05
N VAL A 119 5.94 7.71 1.26
CA VAL A 119 7.19 7.50 2.00
C VAL A 119 7.14 6.15 2.69
N TRP A 120 7.99 5.21 2.25
CA TRP A 120 8.10 3.89 2.86
C TRP A 120 9.44 3.72 3.56
N ASN A 121 9.40 3.36 4.83
CA ASN A 121 10.58 3.09 5.65
C ASN A 121 10.45 1.70 6.28
N ARG A 122 11.28 0.75 5.88
CA ARG A 122 11.26 -0.66 6.32
C ARG A 122 9.87 -1.31 6.07
N VAL A 123 9.28 -1.07 4.92
CA VAL A 123 8.04 -1.72 4.48
C VAL A 123 8.39 -3.03 3.79
N THR A 124 7.70 -4.08 4.16
CA THR A 124 7.81 -5.39 3.50
C THR A 124 6.57 -5.64 2.65
N LEU A 125 6.79 -5.91 1.37
CA LEU A 125 5.80 -6.52 0.48
C LEU A 125 6.13 -8.00 0.36
N ASP A 126 5.16 -8.87 0.60
CA ASP A 126 5.34 -10.29 0.44
C ASP A 126 4.12 -10.90 -0.26
N ASN A 127 4.36 -11.53 -1.41
CA ASN A 127 3.35 -12.19 -2.22
C ASN A 127 2.13 -11.29 -2.54
N SER A 128 2.39 -10.03 -2.85
CA SER A 128 1.36 -9.01 -3.07
C SER A 128 1.30 -8.56 -4.53
N ASN A 129 0.15 -8.06 -4.96
CA ASN A 129 -0.12 -7.69 -6.34
C ASN A 129 -0.19 -6.17 -6.51
N PHE A 130 0.79 -5.60 -7.20
CA PHE A 130 0.91 -4.17 -7.54
C PHE A 130 0.82 -3.91 -9.04
N LYS A 131 0.10 -4.77 -9.79
CA LYS A 131 -0.08 -4.56 -11.23
C LYS A 131 -0.68 -3.20 -11.52
N GLU A 132 -0.10 -2.48 -12.49
CA GLU A 132 -0.57 -1.16 -12.92
C GLU A 132 -0.65 -0.14 -11.78
N ALA A 133 0.02 -0.36 -10.65
CA ALA A 133 0.05 0.59 -9.55
C ALA A 133 0.98 1.77 -9.87
N ALA A 134 0.59 2.98 -9.45
CA ALA A 134 1.41 4.17 -9.57
C ALA A 134 2.28 4.35 -8.32
N LEU A 135 3.54 3.96 -8.40
CA LEU A 135 4.56 4.08 -7.36
C LEU A 135 5.51 5.24 -7.69
N THR A 136 4.95 6.42 -8.04
CA THR A 136 5.68 7.53 -8.61
C THR A 136 6.18 8.52 -7.55
N GLU A 137 7.38 9.08 -7.75
CA GLU A 137 8.02 10.06 -6.85
C GLU A 137 8.13 9.58 -5.38
N MET A 138 8.16 8.27 -5.16
CA MET A 138 8.22 7.71 -3.80
C MET A 138 9.61 7.85 -3.17
N ARG A 139 9.62 7.90 -1.86
CA ARG A 139 10.83 7.81 -1.04
C ARG A 139 10.88 6.45 -0.34
N LEU A 140 11.80 5.62 -0.78
CA LEU A 140 11.97 4.25 -0.28
C LEU A 140 13.22 4.16 0.60
N THR A 141 13.07 3.70 1.85
CA THR A 141 14.18 3.47 2.77
C THR A 141 14.12 2.04 3.28
N LYS A 142 15.09 1.23 2.91
CA LYS A 142 15.20 -0.19 3.29
C LYS A 142 13.90 -0.99 3.11
N PRO A 143 13.18 -0.85 1.99
CA PRO A 143 12.03 -1.72 1.73
C PRO A 143 12.52 -3.13 1.40
N VAL A 144 11.64 -4.11 1.59
CA VAL A 144 11.87 -5.51 1.19
C VAL A 144 10.72 -5.93 0.30
N PHE A 145 11.01 -6.35 -0.93
CA PHE A 145 10.02 -6.84 -1.88
C PHE A 145 10.26 -8.32 -2.14
N LYS A 146 9.25 -9.15 -1.90
CA LYS A 146 9.30 -10.59 -2.09
C LYS A 146 8.09 -11.04 -2.88
N LYS A 147 8.32 -11.87 -3.92
CA LYS A 147 7.25 -12.50 -4.71
C LYS A 147 6.13 -11.55 -5.09
N THR A 148 6.48 -10.29 -5.33
CA THR A 148 5.52 -9.23 -5.61
C THR A 148 5.41 -9.02 -7.11
N ASP A 149 4.19 -8.86 -7.59
CA ASP A 149 3.91 -8.63 -9.00
C ASP A 149 3.76 -7.13 -9.27
N PHE A 150 4.73 -6.57 -9.97
CA PHE A 150 4.77 -5.17 -10.42
C PHE A 150 4.50 -5.03 -11.91
N THR A 151 3.86 -6.01 -12.55
CA THR A 151 3.55 -5.91 -13.99
C THR A 151 2.85 -4.58 -14.31
N GLY A 152 3.41 -3.80 -15.24
CA GLY A 152 2.86 -2.50 -15.64
C GLY A 152 2.94 -1.39 -14.59
N ALA A 153 3.57 -1.62 -13.44
CA ALA A 153 3.68 -0.62 -12.38
C ALA A 153 4.58 0.56 -12.82
N ASP A 154 4.20 1.78 -12.42
CA ASP A 154 4.92 3.00 -12.74
C ASP A 154 5.83 3.43 -11.57
N PHE A 155 7.15 3.39 -11.80
CA PHE A 155 8.18 3.83 -10.86
C PHE A 155 8.80 5.19 -11.24
N PHE A 156 8.11 6.01 -12.04
CA PHE A 156 8.64 7.31 -12.46
C PHE A 156 9.17 8.12 -11.26
N LYS A 157 10.45 8.52 -11.35
CA LYS A 157 11.18 9.23 -10.28
C LYS A 157 11.22 8.51 -8.90
N THR A 158 11.08 7.19 -8.87
CA THR A 158 11.20 6.38 -7.66
C THR A 158 12.49 5.55 -7.71
N PRO A 159 13.57 5.96 -7.02
CA PRO A 159 14.84 5.24 -7.09
C PRO A 159 14.73 3.83 -6.48
N LEU A 160 15.12 2.81 -7.26
CA LEU A 160 15.15 1.40 -6.85
C LEU A 160 16.57 0.94 -6.49
N LYS A 161 17.49 1.85 -6.29
CA LYS A 161 18.91 1.55 -6.01
C LYS A 161 19.07 0.61 -4.82
N GLY A 162 19.75 -0.50 -5.07
CA GLY A 162 20.09 -1.49 -4.05
C GLY A 162 18.95 -2.45 -3.72
N LEU A 163 17.77 -2.29 -4.32
CA LEU A 163 16.66 -3.21 -4.12
C LEU A 163 16.92 -4.52 -4.89
N ASP A 164 16.45 -5.61 -4.31
CA ASP A 164 16.47 -6.93 -4.90
C ASP A 164 15.06 -7.25 -5.44
N LEU A 165 14.94 -7.38 -6.75
CA LEU A 165 13.69 -7.70 -7.45
C LEU A 165 13.74 -9.09 -8.11
N CYS A 166 14.71 -9.93 -7.74
CA CYS A 166 14.95 -11.21 -8.42
C CYS A 166 13.77 -12.18 -8.33
N ASP A 167 12.97 -12.14 -7.28
CA ASP A 167 11.79 -12.97 -7.12
C ASP A 167 10.47 -12.23 -7.40
N CYS A 168 10.56 -11.02 -7.93
CA CYS A 168 9.41 -10.19 -8.31
C CYS A 168 9.13 -10.28 -9.81
N VAL A 169 7.90 -9.97 -10.22
CA VAL A 169 7.55 -9.80 -11.64
C VAL A 169 7.63 -8.32 -11.97
N ILE A 170 8.41 -7.96 -13.00
CA ILE A 170 8.66 -6.56 -13.40
C ILE A 170 8.31 -6.29 -14.87
N ASP A 171 7.49 -7.12 -15.49
CA ASP A 171 7.15 -6.97 -16.90
C ASP A 171 6.37 -5.68 -17.15
N GLY A 172 6.81 -4.93 -18.17
CA GLY A 172 6.12 -3.71 -18.59
C GLY A 172 6.13 -2.56 -17.57
N ILE A 173 7.02 -2.57 -16.57
CA ILE A 173 7.16 -1.43 -15.65
C ILE A 173 7.48 -0.15 -16.43
N ALA A 174 7.04 0.99 -15.90
CA ALA A 174 7.38 2.31 -16.42
C ALA A 174 8.41 3.00 -15.51
N VAL A 175 9.32 3.74 -16.12
CA VAL A 175 10.35 4.57 -15.48
C VAL A 175 10.58 5.82 -16.34
N SER A 176 11.43 6.75 -15.88
CA SER A 176 11.81 7.90 -16.71
C SER A 176 12.60 7.48 -17.96
N ASP A 177 12.63 8.33 -18.98
CA ASP A 177 13.38 8.10 -20.23
C ASP A 177 14.87 7.80 -19.98
N THR A 178 15.42 8.28 -18.89
CA THR A 178 16.81 8.06 -18.51
C THR A 178 17.03 6.73 -17.80
N CYS A 179 15.98 6.01 -17.43
CA CYS A 179 16.00 4.80 -16.58
C CYS A 179 16.84 4.96 -15.30
N ALA A 180 16.91 6.18 -14.78
CA ALA A 180 17.74 6.48 -13.61
C ALA A 180 17.28 5.72 -12.36
N GLU A 181 16.00 5.41 -12.28
CA GLU A 181 15.36 4.64 -11.22
C GLU A 181 15.96 3.25 -11.04
N LEU A 182 16.38 2.61 -12.15
CA LEU A 182 16.90 1.25 -12.18
C LEU A 182 18.41 1.13 -11.85
N ARG A 183 19.11 2.24 -11.64
CA ARG A 183 20.55 2.20 -11.35
C ARG A 183 20.85 1.47 -10.06
N GLY A 184 21.55 0.32 -10.18
CA GLY A 184 21.96 -0.50 -9.03
C GLY A 184 20.86 -1.36 -8.43
N VAL A 185 19.74 -1.55 -9.14
CA VAL A 185 18.74 -2.58 -8.81
C VAL A 185 19.33 -3.96 -9.11
N LYS A 186 18.94 -4.99 -8.36
CA LYS A 186 19.28 -6.38 -8.63
C LYS A 186 18.11 -7.07 -9.30
N ILE A 187 18.41 -7.72 -10.42
CA ILE A 187 17.45 -8.49 -11.23
C ILE A 187 18.09 -9.81 -11.68
N THR A 188 17.29 -10.74 -12.14
CA THR A 188 17.80 -11.98 -12.76
C THR A 188 18.15 -11.78 -14.23
N ALA A 189 18.83 -12.76 -14.82
CA ALA A 189 19.12 -12.77 -16.26
C ALA A 189 17.84 -12.83 -17.10
N GLU A 190 16.81 -13.53 -16.62
CA GLU A 190 15.51 -13.65 -17.27
C GLU A 190 14.73 -12.34 -17.29
N GLN A 191 14.98 -11.47 -16.32
CA GLN A 191 14.36 -10.13 -16.26
C GLN A 191 15.11 -9.08 -17.11
N ALA A 192 16.36 -9.34 -17.50
CA ALA A 192 17.17 -8.41 -18.29
C ALA A 192 16.52 -7.96 -19.61
N PRO A 193 15.81 -8.83 -20.37
CA PRO A 193 15.07 -8.41 -21.56
C PRO A 193 14.02 -7.33 -21.30
N THR A 194 13.32 -7.39 -20.18
CA THR A 194 12.35 -6.36 -19.80
C THR A 194 13.03 -5.00 -19.65
N VAL A 195 14.16 -4.96 -18.94
CA VAL A 195 14.93 -3.70 -18.76
C VAL A 195 15.52 -3.20 -20.10
N ALA A 196 16.01 -4.12 -20.96
CA ALA A 196 16.54 -3.73 -22.26
C ALA A 196 15.47 -3.07 -23.16
N ARG A 197 14.22 -3.53 -23.11
CA ARG A 197 13.11 -2.90 -23.84
C ARG A 197 12.82 -1.47 -23.41
N LEU A 198 13.01 -1.13 -22.13
CA LEU A 198 12.79 0.23 -21.62
C LEU A 198 13.72 1.26 -22.28
N ILE A 199 14.92 0.85 -22.68
CA ILE A 199 15.88 1.70 -23.41
C ILE A 199 15.81 1.51 -24.95
N GLY A 200 14.73 0.89 -25.45
CA GLY A 200 14.47 0.74 -26.88
C GLY A 200 15.22 -0.42 -27.56
N VAL A 201 15.85 -1.33 -26.82
CA VAL A 201 16.52 -2.50 -27.40
C VAL A 201 15.49 -3.52 -27.90
N ARG A 202 15.65 -3.97 -29.14
CA ARG A 202 14.89 -5.10 -29.70
C ARG A 202 15.67 -6.39 -29.50
N ILE A 203 15.05 -7.32 -28.83
CA ILE A 203 15.60 -8.67 -28.63
C ILE A 203 15.06 -9.56 -29.74
N VAL A 204 15.94 -10.18 -30.50
CA VAL A 204 15.67 -11.07 -31.64
C VAL A 204 15.99 -12.51 -31.26
#